data_30f27f0c70f9d09a67451f4f077d8c41
#
_entry.id   30f27f0c70f9d09a67451f4f077d8c41
#
_cell.length_a   1.000
_cell.length_b   1.000
_cell.length_c   1.000
_cell.angle_alpha   90.00
_cell.angle_beta   90.00
_cell.angle_gamma   90.00
#
_symmetry.space_group_name_H-M   'P 1'
#
loop_
_entity.id
_entity.type
_entity.pdbx_description
1 polymer ?
#
loop_
_entity_poly.entity_id
_entity_poly.type
_entity_poly.pdbx_seq_one_letter_code
_entity_poly.pdbx_strand_id
1 'polypeptide(L)'
;MSASASASASTKIPAIVLGGTGYVAGELLRLIAGHPNFELAAILSDSQPGEPVGKAFPHLASVYGGTKFSSQAEVERLIAELPQSAVFGAAPHGVSHALIDSLLKAAERANTKPRVVDISADYRYSSAAAYEAVYKHAHGAPDRIRDFTCALSEHLQTLTTPHVAHPGCFATSALLASVPLLAMDLVEPTLFLSGVTGSTGSGRKPVDGTHHPVRHSDLYSYNALAHRHTPEIAACAKAASGVEAEFAFVPHSGPFARGIHMTVQARLKAPADTARVISALREFYARAPFVRVTDSAPRVKDVATSNYAHLSAVASGRTVAVMCVVDNLNKGAAGGAVQWMNRIYGLPETAGLTTPAPGWT
;
A
#
# COMPACT_ATOMS: atom_id res chain seq x y z
N MET A 1 34.10 23.01 27.79
CA MET A 1 32.68 23.11 28.23
C MET A 1 31.84 22.45 27.14
N SER A 2 31.47 21.19 27.38
CA SER A 2 30.67 20.38 26.45
C SER A 2 29.20 20.57 26.82
N ALA A 3 28.43 21.24 25.97
CA ALA A 3 27.00 21.36 26.13
C ALA A 3 26.37 20.04 25.64
N SER A 4 25.96 19.19 26.60
CA SER A 4 25.11 18.05 26.33
C SER A 4 23.70 18.57 25.96
N ALA A 5 23.37 18.60 24.70
CA ALA A 5 22.00 18.75 24.26
C ALA A 5 21.23 17.52 24.71
N SER A 6 20.44 17.65 25.78
CA SER A 6 19.44 16.66 26.15
C SER A 6 18.38 16.63 25.05
N ALA A 7 18.46 15.65 24.16
CA ALA A 7 17.35 15.33 23.27
C ALA A 7 16.17 14.95 24.17
N SER A 8 15.15 15.81 24.26
CA SER A 8 13.87 15.44 24.84
C SER A 8 13.36 14.22 24.09
N ALA A 9 13.20 13.09 24.77
CA ALA A 9 12.60 11.90 24.19
C ALA A 9 11.18 12.30 23.72
N SER A 10 11.02 12.54 22.43
CA SER A 10 9.72 12.74 21.81
C SER A 10 8.88 11.50 22.12
N THR A 11 7.76 11.66 22.81
CA THR A 11 6.85 10.55 23.09
C THR A 11 6.39 9.99 21.75
N LYS A 12 6.62 8.67 21.54
CA LYS A 12 6.20 8.00 20.32
C LYS A 12 4.68 8.03 20.18
N ILE A 13 4.22 8.06 18.94
CA ILE A 13 2.81 8.03 18.58
C ILE A 13 2.32 6.59 18.73
N PRO A 14 1.26 6.34 19.54
CA PRO A 14 0.67 5.02 19.66
C PRO A 14 0.13 4.50 18.33
N ALA A 15 0.58 3.32 17.90
CA ALA A 15 0.16 2.67 16.68
C ALA A 15 -0.79 1.50 16.98
N ILE A 16 -1.92 1.46 16.28
CA ILE A 16 -2.94 0.42 16.38
C ILE A 16 -3.05 -0.29 15.04
N VAL A 17 -2.97 -1.62 15.02
CA VAL A 17 -3.09 -2.44 13.82
C VAL A 17 -4.39 -3.23 13.86
N LEU A 18 -5.24 -3.10 12.85
CA LEU A 18 -6.51 -3.81 12.70
C LEU A 18 -6.34 -4.99 11.74
N GLY A 19 -6.96 -6.15 12.04
CA GLY A 19 -6.84 -7.35 11.22
C GLY A 19 -5.54 -8.13 11.46
N GLY A 20 -5.18 -8.33 12.69
CA GLY A 20 -3.87 -8.65 13.25
C GLY A 20 -3.18 -9.93 12.80
N THR A 21 -3.80 -10.88 12.06
CA THR A 21 -3.19 -12.18 11.73
C THR A 21 -2.80 -12.35 10.26
N GLY A 22 -3.03 -11.35 9.41
CA GLY A 22 -2.70 -11.34 7.99
C GLY A 22 -1.21 -11.04 7.70
N TYR A 23 -0.75 -11.30 6.47
CA TYR A 23 0.62 -10.95 6.06
C TYR A 23 0.91 -9.46 6.16
N VAL A 24 -0.05 -8.60 5.78
CA VAL A 24 0.09 -7.14 5.86
C VAL A 24 0.24 -6.69 7.31
N ALA A 25 -0.51 -7.27 8.24
CA ALA A 25 -0.36 -6.99 9.68
C ALA A 25 1.04 -7.39 10.18
N GLY A 26 1.55 -8.56 9.78
CA GLY A 26 2.91 -8.98 10.11
C GLY A 26 3.98 -7.99 9.61
N GLU A 27 3.82 -7.47 8.39
CA GLU A 27 4.73 -6.44 7.86
C GLU A 27 4.59 -5.10 8.59
N LEU A 28 3.38 -4.66 8.93
CA LEU A 28 3.17 -3.46 9.76
C LEU A 28 3.88 -3.59 11.10
N LEU A 29 3.72 -4.73 11.80
CA LEU A 29 4.40 -4.99 13.06
C LEU A 29 5.93 -4.94 12.90
N ARG A 30 6.48 -5.53 11.83
CA ARG A 30 7.91 -5.49 11.53
C ARG A 30 8.40 -4.05 11.33
N LEU A 31 7.65 -3.24 10.60
CA LEU A 31 8.00 -1.83 10.35
C LEU A 31 7.86 -0.98 11.62
N ILE A 32 6.79 -1.14 12.40
CA ILE A 32 6.56 -0.41 13.64
C ILE A 32 7.65 -0.74 14.67
N ALA A 33 8.12 -1.99 14.75
CA ALA A 33 9.19 -2.41 15.66
C ALA A 33 10.48 -1.57 15.51
N GLY A 34 10.82 -1.20 14.28
CA GLY A 34 12.00 -0.38 13.96
C GLY A 34 11.69 1.12 13.75
N HIS A 35 10.45 1.54 13.93
CA HIS A 35 10.06 2.92 13.64
C HIS A 35 10.50 3.90 14.72
N PRO A 36 11.15 5.03 14.38
CA PRO A 36 11.63 5.98 15.39
C PRO A 36 10.50 6.70 16.13
N ASN A 37 9.35 6.92 15.49
CA ASN A 37 8.27 7.77 16.00
C ASN A 37 6.97 7.01 16.33
N PHE A 38 6.80 5.75 15.92
CA PHE A 38 5.64 4.92 16.26
C PHE A 38 6.02 3.84 17.25
N GLU A 39 5.08 3.49 18.15
CA GLU A 39 5.17 2.32 19.01
C GLU A 39 3.86 1.54 18.99
N LEU A 40 3.92 0.22 19.02
CA LEU A 40 2.72 -0.61 19.03
C LEU A 40 1.96 -0.47 20.34
N ALA A 41 0.75 0.07 20.27
CA ALA A 41 -0.17 0.18 21.39
C ALA A 41 -1.17 -0.98 21.46
N ALA A 42 -1.68 -1.42 20.30
CA ALA A 42 -2.58 -2.56 20.21
C ALA A 42 -2.55 -3.21 18.83
N ILE A 43 -2.88 -4.49 18.79
CA ILE A 43 -3.12 -5.23 17.57
C ILE A 43 -4.44 -5.99 17.70
N LEU A 44 -5.44 -5.65 16.91
CA LEU A 44 -6.76 -6.25 16.95
C LEU A 44 -6.82 -7.55 16.14
N SER A 45 -7.33 -8.60 16.76
CA SER A 45 -7.71 -9.83 16.07
C SER A 45 -9.01 -10.40 16.65
N ASP A 46 -10.05 -10.46 15.82
CA ASP A 46 -11.33 -11.06 16.23
C ASP A 46 -11.26 -12.58 16.35
N SER A 47 -10.36 -13.23 15.61
CA SER A 47 -10.22 -14.69 15.60
C SER A 47 -9.32 -15.21 16.71
N GLN A 48 -8.44 -14.39 17.29
CA GLN A 48 -7.41 -14.82 18.26
C GLN A 48 -7.22 -13.81 19.41
N PRO A 49 -8.28 -13.25 20.02
CA PRO A 49 -8.11 -12.31 21.13
C PRO A 49 -7.45 -13.00 22.32
N GLY A 50 -6.50 -12.33 22.98
CA GLY A 50 -5.74 -12.85 24.13
C GLY A 50 -4.59 -13.83 23.77
N GLU A 51 -4.51 -14.32 22.55
CA GLU A 51 -3.39 -15.16 22.10
C GLU A 51 -2.11 -14.35 21.89
N PRO A 52 -0.92 -14.92 22.15
CA PRO A 52 0.34 -14.23 21.91
C PRO A 52 0.57 -13.93 20.42
N VAL A 53 1.05 -12.73 20.11
CA VAL A 53 1.43 -12.31 18.75
C VAL A 53 2.50 -13.24 18.16
N GLY A 54 3.48 -13.69 18.99
CA GLY A 54 4.54 -14.61 18.57
C GLY A 54 4.03 -15.98 18.12
N LYS A 55 2.82 -16.39 18.50
CA LYS A 55 2.19 -17.63 18.00
C LYS A 55 1.77 -17.49 16.54
N ALA A 56 1.23 -16.33 16.15
CA ALA A 56 0.86 -16.05 14.76
C ALA A 56 2.07 -15.67 13.91
N PHE A 57 3.05 -14.97 14.50
CA PHE A 57 4.24 -14.45 13.83
C PHE A 57 5.52 -14.88 14.59
N PRO A 58 5.99 -16.12 14.47
CA PRO A 58 7.15 -16.63 15.21
C PRO A 58 8.42 -15.78 14.99
N HIS A 59 8.61 -15.23 13.79
CA HIS A 59 9.74 -14.36 13.46
C HIS A 59 9.72 -13.00 14.18
N LEU A 60 8.59 -12.60 14.77
CA LEU A 60 8.46 -11.38 15.58
C LEU A 60 8.43 -11.67 17.09
N ALA A 61 8.57 -12.91 17.51
CA ALA A 61 8.49 -13.30 18.92
C ALA A 61 9.58 -12.66 19.79
N SER A 62 10.76 -12.40 19.22
CA SER A 62 11.86 -11.68 19.91
C SER A 62 11.54 -10.23 20.26
N VAL A 63 10.61 -9.60 19.51
CA VAL A 63 10.21 -8.21 19.73
C VAL A 63 8.88 -8.11 20.46
N TYR A 64 7.92 -8.97 20.10
CA TYR A 64 6.53 -8.93 20.59
C TYR A 64 6.12 -10.18 21.39
N GLY A 65 7.08 -10.91 21.97
CA GLY A 65 6.81 -12.19 22.67
C GLY A 65 5.82 -12.08 23.82
N GLY A 66 5.80 -10.94 24.52
CA GLY A 66 4.84 -10.66 25.61
C GLY A 66 3.53 -10.00 25.15
N THR A 67 3.44 -9.59 23.88
CA THR A 67 2.27 -8.89 23.34
C THR A 67 1.19 -9.89 22.95
N LYS A 68 -0.07 -9.58 23.31
CA LYS A 68 -1.26 -10.37 22.97
C LYS A 68 -2.13 -9.61 21.98
N PHE A 69 -2.91 -10.34 21.20
CA PHE A 69 -3.95 -9.74 20.39
C PHE A 69 -5.06 -9.18 21.27
N SER A 70 -5.54 -7.98 20.93
CA SER A 70 -6.64 -7.31 21.58
C SER A 70 -7.98 -7.64 20.92
N SER A 71 -9.05 -7.63 21.70
CA SER A 71 -10.43 -7.62 21.22
C SER A 71 -10.82 -6.24 20.69
N GLN A 72 -11.92 -6.15 19.93
CA GLN A 72 -12.46 -4.87 19.45
C GLN A 72 -12.80 -3.93 20.61
N ALA A 73 -13.45 -4.43 21.68
CA ALA A 73 -13.83 -3.62 22.83
C ALA A 73 -12.61 -3.01 23.57
N GLU A 74 -11.50 -3.76 23.64
CA GLU A 74 -10.25 -3.25 24.23
C GLU A 74 -9.65 -2.14 23.36
N VAL A 75 -9.68 -2.28 22.03
CA VAL A 75 -9.17 -1.26 21.11
C VAL A 75 -10.07 -0.02 21.10
N GLU A 76 -11.40 -0.16 21.16
CA GLU A 76 -12.34 0.97 21.27
C GLU A 76 -12.12 1.77 22.57
N ARG A 77 -11.88 1.09 23.70
CA ARG A 77 -11.51 1.74 24.95
C ARG A 77 -10.18 2.49 24.84
N LEU A 78 -9.16 1.81 24.29
CA LEU A 78 -7.82 2.40 24.14
C LEU A 78 -7.87 3.66 23.26
N ILE A 79 -8.59 3.63 22.13
CA ILE A 79 -8.68 4.78 21.23
C ILE A 79 -9.40 5.98 21.86
N ALA A 80 -10.33 5.71 22.80
CA ALA A 80 -11.01 6.74 23.57
C ALA A 80 -10.11 7.38 24.64
N GLU A 81 -9.07 6.69 25.10
CA GLU A 81 -8.10 7.17 26.09
C GLU A 81 -6.91 7.91 25.45
N LEU A 82 -6.58 7.63 24.20
CA LEU A 82 -5.43 8.19 23.51
C LEU A 82 -5.80 9.51 22.79
N PRO A 83 -5.22 10.66 23.17
CA PRO A 83 -5.50 11.95 22.51
C PRO A 83 -5.28 11.90 20.98
N GLN A 84 -4.28 11.12 20.54
CA GLN A 84 -3.99 10.84 19.14
C GLN A 84 -3.46 9.41 18.99
N SER A 85 -3.70 8.79 17.85
CA SER A 85 -3.17 7.46 17.52
C SER A 85 -3.08 7.24 16.02
N ALA A 86 -2.10 6.43 15.59
CA ALA A 86 -1.90 6.00 14.21
C ALA A 86 -2.60 4.65 14.02
N VAL A 87 -3.69 4.61 13.27
CA VAL A 87 -4.47 3.39 13.04
C VAL A 87 -4.20 2.85 11.63
N PHE A 88 -3.77 1.60 11.54
CA PHE A 88 -3.50 0.91 10.28
C PHE A 88 -4.56 -0.17 10.05
N GLY A 89 -5.42 0.03 9.03
CA GLY A 89 -6.46 -0.90 8.64
C GLY A 89 -5.90 -2.02 7.75
N ALA A 90 -5.68 -3.22 8.31
CA ALA A 90 -5.25 -4.41 7.58
C ALA A 90 -6.28 -5.55 7.68
N ALA A 91 -7.52 -5.23 8.06
CA ALA A 91 -8.64 -6.18 8.09
C ALA A 91 -9.06 -6.58 6.67
N PRO A 92 -9.75 -7.71 6.50
CA PRO A 92 -10.26 -8.13 5.20
C PRO A 92 -11.20 -7.11 4.57
N HIS A 93 -11.26 -7.09 3.23
CA HIS A 93 -12.25 -6.32 2.49
C HIS A 93 -13.68 -6.72 2.92
N GLY A 94 -14.58 -5.75 3.02
CA GLY A 94 -15.94 -5.95 3.49
C GLY A 94 -16.09 -6.06 5.01
N VAL A 95 -15.00 -5.98 5.76
CA VAL A 95 -14.98 -5.98 7.23
C VAL A 95 -14.38 -4.68 7.77
N SER A 96 -13.38 -4.16 7.09
CA SER A 96 -12.60 -2.99 7.54
C SER A 96 -13.46 -1.75 7.76
N HIS A 97 -14.43 -1.49 6.85
CA HIS A 97 -15.30 -0.32 6.93
C HIS A 97 -16.10 -0.23 8.25
N ALA A 98 -16.73 -1.33 8.67
CA ALA A 98 -17.52 -1.35 9.89
C ALA A 98 -16.64 -1.22 11.14
N LEU A 99 -15.50 -1.89 11.14
CA LEU A 99 -14.53 -1.84 12.22
C LEU A 99 -13.96 -0.43 12.40
N ILE A 100 -13.51 0.20 11.32
CA ILE A 100 -12.97 1.56 11.35
C ILE A 100 -14.05 2.56 11.80
N ASP A 101 -15.29 2.45 11.31
CA ASP A 101 -16.40 3.32 11.72
C ASP A 101 -16.71 3.19 13.22
N SER A 102 -16.70 1.98 13.77
CA SER A 102 -16.90 1.75 15.20
C SER A 102 -15.83 2.45 16.04
N LEU A 103 -14.55 2.32 15.64
CA LEU A 103 -13.43 2.98 16.32
C LEU A 103 -13.49 4.49 16.21
N LEU A 104 -13.82 5.04 15.05
CA LEU A 104 -13.96 6.48 14.85
C LEU A 104 -15.12 7.05 15.67
N LYS A 105 -16.25 6.33 15.79
CA LYS A 105 -17.36 6.71 16.68
C LYS A 105 -16.95 6.69 18.16
N ALA A 106 -16.14 5.74 18.59
CA ALA A 106 -15.58 5.73 19.95
C ALA A 106 -14.68 6.95 20.21
N ALA A 107 -13.81 7.26 19.24
CA ALA A 107 -12.94 8.44 19.29
C ALA A 107 -13.73 9.77 19.30
N GLU A 108 -14.77 9.89 18.49
CA GLU A 108 -15.66 11.07 18.46
C GLU A 108 -16.34 11.31 19.80
N ARG A 109 -16.88 10.26 20.43
CA ARG A 109 -17.49 10.36 21.78
C ARG A 109 -16.50 10.82 22.85
N ALA A 110 -15.24 10.44 22.72
CA ALA A 110 -14.17 10.80 23.67
C ALA A 110 -13.39 12.07 23.27
N ASN A 111 -13.72 12.67 22.12
CA ASN A 111 -13.00 13.82 21.54
C ASN A 111 -11.51 13.55 21.30
N THR A 112 -11.14 12.32 20.96
CA THR A 112 -9.77 11.94 20.54
C THR A 112 -9.62 12.03 19.01
N LYS A 113 -8.39 12.04 18.51
CA LYS A 113 -8.08 12.34 17.10
C LYS A 113 -7.21 11.26 16.45
N PRO A 114 -7.70 10.03 16.28
CA PRO A 114 -6.97 9.01 15.53
C PRO A 114 -6.81 9.42 14.06
N ARG A 115 -5.71 9.02 13.46
CA ARG A 115 -5.50 9.07 12.01
C ARG A 115 -5.50 7.65 11.47
N VAL A 116 -6.19 7.43 10.37
CA VAL A 116 -6.38 6.10 9.79
C VAL A 116 -5.73 6.04 8.41
N VAL A 117 -4.94 4.99 8.18
CA VAL A 117 -4.58 4.55 6.83
C VAL A 117 -5.15 3.15 6.62
N ASP A 118 -6.19 3.06 5.79
CA ASP A 118 -6.81 1.77 5.45
C ASP A 118 -6.11 1.14 4.24
N ILE A 119 -5.69 -0.12 4.39
CA ILE A 119 -5.03 -0.91 3.35
C ILE A 119 -6.05 -1.86 2.69
N SER A 120 -7.25 -1.99 3.27
CA SER A 120 -8.34 -2.70 2.63
C SER A 120 -8.86 -1.94 1.41
N ALA A 121 -9.81 -2.51 0.69
CA ALA A 121 -10.42 -1.82 -0.45
C ALA A 121 -11.60 -0.91 -0.06
N ASP A 122 -12.00 -0.94 1.20
CA ASP A 122 -13.31 -0.46 1.60
C ASP A 122 -13.48 1.06 1.44
N TYR A 123 -12.39 1.82 1.60
CA TYR A 123 -12.42 3.27 1.44
C TYR A 123 -11.70 3.80 0.19
N ARG A 124 -11.42 2.92 -0.81
CA ARG A 124 -10.73 3.33 -2.05
C ARG A 124 -11.61 3.99 -3.09
N TYR A 125 -12.93 3.90 -2.94
CA TYR A 125 -13.89 4.40 -3.92
C TYR A 125 -14.54 5.69 -3.44
N SER A 126 -14.94 6.55 -4.37
CA SER A 126 -15.54 7.85 -4.08
C SER A 126 -17.01 7.78 -3.62
N SER A 127 -17.64 6.60 -3.73
CA SER A 127 -19.03 6.38 -3.31
C SER A 127 -19.28 4.92 -2.96
N ALA A 128 -20.33 4.69 -2.15
CA ALA A 128 -20.81 3.34 -1.83
C ALA A 128 -21.25 2.58 -3.09
N ALA A 129 -21.87 3.24 -4.04
CA ALA A 129 -22.30 2.61 -5.30
C ALA A 129 -21.11 2.13 -6.13
N ALA A 130 -20.01 2.92 -6.20
CA ALA A 130 -18.79 2.51 -6.90
C ALA A 130 -18.12 1.31 -6.21
N TYR A 131 -18.11 1.28 -4.88
CA TYR A 131 -17.63 0.13 -4.11
C TYR A 131 -18.47 -1.12 -4.38
N GLU A 132 -19.80 -1.02 -4.29
CA GLU A 132 -20.74 -2.12 -4.49
C GLU A 132 -20.69 -2.68 -5.91
N ALA A 133 -20.48 -1.81 -6.91
CA ALA A 133 -20.30 -2.23 -8.30
C ALA A 133 -19.13 -3.21 -8.48
N VAL A 134 -18.06 -3.09 -7.66
CA VAL A 134 -16.86 -3.94 -7.71
C VAL A 134 -16.95 -5.11 -6.74
N TYR A 135 -17.32 -4.87 -5.48
CA TYR A 135 -17.26 -5.88 -4.40
C TYR A 135 -18.56 -6.66 -4.21
N LYS A 136 -19.67 -6.25 -4.88
CA LYS A 136 -20.97 -6.94 -4.92
C LYS A 136 -21.68 -7.08 -3.57
N HIS A 137 -21.33 -6.21 -2.62
CA HIS A 137 -22.03 -6.07 -1.34
C HIS A 137 -22.05 -4.61 -0.89
N ALA A 138 -23.02 -4.24 -0.04
CA ALA A 138 -23.16 -2.88 0.45
C ALA A 138 -21.95 -2.45 1.31
N HIS A 139 -21.62 -1.17 1.24
CA HIS A 139 -20.60 -0.57 2.13
C HIS A 139 -21.21 -0.32 3.51
N GLY A 140 -20.60 -0.87 4.57
CA GLY A 140 -21.17 -0.81 5.93
C GLY A 140 -21.05 0.55 6.64
N ALA A 141 -20.29 1.51 6.07
CA ALA A 141 -20.13 2.85 6.61
C ALA A 141 -20.00 3.90 5.48
N PRO A 142 -21.03 4.08 4.63
CA PRO A 142 -20.95 4.92 3.43
C PRO A 142 -20.68 6.40 3.75
N ASP A 143 -21.14 6.93 4.87
CA ASP A 143 -20.94 8.33 5.27
C ASP A 143 -19.47 8.66 5.57
N ARG A 144 -18.65 7.66 5.87
CA ARG A 144 -17.22 7.82 6.14
C ARG A 144 -16.35 7.90 4.87
N ILE A 145 -16.87 7.50 3.71
CA ILE A 145 -16.10 7.49 2.46
C ILE A 145 -15.47 8.87 2.18
N ARG A 146 -16.20 9.95 2.44
CA ARG A 146 -15.73 11.34 2.25
C ARG A 146 -14.54 11.73 3.14
N ASP A 147 -14.30 11.00 4.22
CA ASP A 147 -13.21 11.27 5.17
C ASP A 147 -11.89 10.65 4.71
N PHE A 148 -11.90 9.91 3.60
CA PHE A 148 -10.74 9.19 3.05
C PHE A 148 -10.35 9.70 1.67
N THR A 149 -9.06 9.85 1.45
CA THR A 149 -8.48 10.05 0.11
C THR A 149 -7.79 8.77 -0.33
N CYS A 150 -8.12 8.27 -1.53
CA CYS A 150 -7.40 7.17 -2.15
C CYS A 150 -6.34 7.73 -3.12
N ALA A 151 -5.08 7.61 -2.78
CA ALA A 151 -3.95 8.07 -3.62
C ALA A 151 -2.64 7.42 -3.21
N LEU A 152 -1.64 7.47 -4.10
CA LEU A 152 -0.24 7.25 -3.73
C LEU A 152 0.37 8.53 -3.15
N SER A 153 1.26 8.37 -2.19
CA SER A 153 2.02 9.46 -1.57
C SER A 153 2.80 10.28 -2.62
N GLU A 154 3.33 9.63 -3.63
CA GLU A 154 4.09 10.21 -4.73
C GLU A 154 3.25 11.09 -5.69
N HIS A 155 1.95 10.89 -5.72
CA HIS A 155 1.05 11.53 -6.69
C HIS A 155 0.13 12.60 -6.07
N LEU A 156 0.17 12.77 -4.76
CA LEU A 156 -0.65 13.75 -4.06
C LEU A 156 0.22 14.74 -3.29
N GLN A 157 0.16 16.03 -3.64
CA GLN A 157 0.92 17.06 -2.95
C GLN A 157 0.27 17.43 -1.60
N THR A 158 -1.03 17.67 -1.58
CA THR A 158 -1.76 18.12 -0.39
C THR A 158 -2.88 17.15 -0.06
N LEU A 159 -2.87 16.62 1.15
CA LEU A 159 -3.95 15.80 1.68
C LEU A 159 -4.99 16.72 2.34
N THR A 160 -6.26 16.60 1.91
CA THR A 160 -7.37 17.43 2.40
C THR A 160 -8.30 16.67 3.35
N THR A 161 -8.19 15.34 3.42
CA THR A 161 -8.99 14.48 4.29
C THR A 161 -8.19 14.06 5.53
N PRO A 162 -8.86 13.73 6.64
CA PRO A 162 -8.18 13.26 7.85
C PRO A 162 -7.54 11.88 7.70
N HIS A 163 -8.02 11.07 6.75
CA HIS A 163 -7.66 9.66 6.59
C HIS A 163 -7.27 9.35 5.15
N VAL A 164 -6.59 8.21 4.96
CA VAL A 164 -6.14 7.74 3.65
C VAL A 164 -6.57 6.29 3.45
N ALA A 165 -7.03 5.98 2.23
CA ALA A 165 -7.13 4.62 1.73
C ALA A 165 -5.93 4.35 0.81
N HIS A 166 -5.04 3.44 1.21
CA HIS A 166 -3.89 3.09 0.39
C HIS A 166 -4.33 2.22 -0.80
N PRO A 167 -3.95 2.58 -2.05
CA PRO A 167 -4.24 1.76 -3.23
C PRO A 167 -3.74 0.32 -3.11
N GLY A 168 -4.38 -0.62 -3.80
CA GLY A 168 -3.96 -2.01 -3.83
C GLY A 168 -2.58 -2.20 -4.44
N CYS A 169 -1.95 -3.34 -4.16
CA CYS A 169 -0.56 -3.58 -4.54
C CYS A 169 -0.31 -3.53 -6.06
N PHE A 170 -1.22 -4.09 -6.87
CA PHE A 170 -1.15 -3.93 -8.33
C PHE A 170 -1.45 -2.48 -8.76
N ALA A 171 -2.43 -1.82 -8.11
CA ALA A 171 -2.73 -0.43 -8.40
C ALA A 171 -1.52 0.46 -8.10
N THR A 172 -0.81 0.23 -6.99
CA THR A 172 0.43 0.93 -6.65
C THR A 172 1.46 0.84 -7.79
N SER A 173 1.76 -0.36 -8.26
CA SER A 173 2.76 -0.55 -9.32
C SER A 173 2.30 0.00 -10.68
N ALA A 174 1.01 -0.15 -11.00
CA ALA A 174 0.43 0.39 -12.23
C ALA A 174 0.43 1.92 -12.25
N LEU A 175 0.04 2.56 -11.15
CA LEU A 175 0.02 4.02 -11.01
C LEU A 175 1.42 4.62 -11.10
N LEU A 176 2.41 4.01 -10.44
CA LEU A 176 3.80 4.46 -10.53
C LEU A 176 4.35 4.42 -11.96
N ALA A 177 3.90 3.46 -12.77
CA ALA A 177 4.34 3.34 -14.17
C ALA A 177 3.53 4.19 -15.15
N SER A 178 2.24 4.45 -14.89
CA SER A 178 1.32 5.08 -15.85
C SER A 178 1.08 6.57 -15.60
N VAL A 179 0.99 7.00 -14.34
CA VAL A 179 0.67 8.41 -14.02
C VAL A 179 1.65 9.41 -14.63
N PRO A 180 2.99 9.20 -14.59
CA PRO A 180 3.90 10.13 -15.25
C PRO A 180 3.65 10.27 -16.74
N LEU A 181 3.37 9.14 -17.44
CA LEU A 181 3.11 9.15 -18.87
C LEU A 181 1.87 9.99 -19.23
N LEU A 182 0.82 9.87 -18.41
CA LEU A 182 -0.43 10.61 -18.59
C LEU A 182 -0.29 12.08 -18.19
N ALA A 183 0.28 12.35 -17.01
CA ALA A 183 0.40 13.72 -16.47
C ALA A 183 1.32 14.62 -17.31
N MET A 184 2.31 14.03 -17.98
CA MET A 184 3.23 14.74 -18.88
C MET A 184 2.76 14.70 -20.34
N ASP A 185 1.54 14.24 -20.59
CA ASP A 185 0.92 14.16 -21.93
C ASP A 185 1.74 13.41 -22.98
N LEU A 186 2.50 12.39 -22.57
CA LEU A 186 3.40 11.64 -23.45
C LEU A 186 2.70 10.57 -24.28
N VAL A 187 1.57 10.02 -23.79
CA VAL A 187 0.90 8.86 -24.39
C VAL A 187 -0.56 9.12 -24.71
N GLU A 188 -1.09 8.35 -25.66
CA GLU A 188 -2.54 8.22 -25.87
C GLU A 188 -3.17 7.59 -24.62
N PRO A 189 -4.42 7.94 -24.23
CA PRO A 189 -4.99 7.55 -22.94
C PRO A 189 -5.57 6.13 -22.92
N THR A 190 -4.96 5.20 -23.66
CA THR A 190 -5.24 3.75 -23.61
C THR A 190 -3.95 3.02 -23.27
N LEU A 191 -3.94 2.34 -22.12
CA LEU A 191 -2.76 1.67 -21.59
C LEU A 191 -3.01 0.17 -21.41
N PHE A 192 -2.04 -0.65 -21.80
CA PHE A 192 -2.07 -2.10 -21.67
C PHE A 192 -1.13 -2.52 -20.54
N LEU A 193 -1.69 -3.23 -19.55
CA LEU A 193 -0.97 -3.60 -18.33
C LEU A 193 -0.84 -5.12 -18.21
N SER A 194 0.37 -5.58 -17.95
CA SER A 194 0.65 -6.97 -17.58
C SER A 194 1.40 -6.96 -16.25
N GLY A 195 0.81 -7.55 -15.21
CA GLY A 195 1.37 -7.58 -13.88
C GLY A 195 1.55 -9.00 -13.36
N VAL A 196 2.75 -9.35 -12.91
CA VAL A 196 3.03 -10.65 -12.26
C VAL A 196 3.21 -10.42 -10.77
N THR A 197 2.39 -11.07 -9.91
CA THR A 197 2.49 -10.97 -8.45
C THR A 197 2.93 -12.28 -7.81
N GLY A 198 3.61 -12.16 -6.68
CA GLY A 198 3.88 -13.31 -5.79
C GLY A 198 2.63 -13.83 -5.08
N SER A 199 2.70 -15.08 -4.60
CA SER A 199 1.58 -15.79 -3.97
C SER A 199 1.04 -15.14 -2.68
N THR A 200 1.85 -14.35 -1.99
CA THR A 200 1.40 -13.62 -0.77
C THR A 200 0.32 -12.58 -1.06
N GLY A 201 0.14 -12.17 -2.34
CA GLY A 201 -0.96 -11.31 -2.76
C GLY A 201 -2.35 -11.93 -2.56
N SER A 202 -2.44 -13.26 -2.47
CA SER A 202 -3.69 -13.98 -2.18
C SER A 202 -4.06 -13.99 -0.69
N GLY A 203 -3.19 -13.45 0.19
CA GLY A 203 -3.37 -13.47 1.63
C GLY A 203 -2.85 -14.75 2.29
N ARG A 204 -2.97 -14.82 3.62
CA ARG A 204 -2.40 -15.92 4.43
C ARG A 204 -3.28 -17.18 4.48
N LYS A 205 -4.59 -17.02 4.27
CA LYS A 205 -5.51 -18.17 4.27
C LYS A 205 -5.18 -19.08 3.08
N PRO A 206 -4.91 -20.38 3.31
CA PRO A 206 -4.66 -21.32 2.22
C PRO A 206 -5.85 -21.41 1.26
N VAL A 207 -5.56 -21.41 -0.03
CA VAL A 207 -6.51 -21.67 -1.12
C VAL A 207 -5.86 -22.60 -2.13
N ASP A 208 -6.65 -23.28 -2.95
CA ASP A 208 -6.14 -24.28 -3.90
C ASP A 208 -5.00 -23.76 -4.79
N GLY A 209 -5.16 -22.53 -5.32
CA GLY A 209 -4.14 -21.90 -6.17
C GLY A 209 -2.85 -21.51 -5.44
N THR A 210 -2.77 -21.60 -4.10
CA THR A 210 -1.55 -21.37 -3.32
C THR A 210 -0.98 -22.66 -2.72
N HIS A 211 -1.63 -23.81 -2.97
CA HIS A 211 -1.13 -25.10 -2.55
C HIS A 211 0.17 -25.46 -3.29
N HIS A 212 1.19 -25.94 -2.55
CA HIS A 212 2.55 -26.09 -3.09
C HIS A 212 2.64 -26.84 -4.44
N PRO A 213 2.04 -28.04 -4.62
CA PRO A 213 2.11 -28.73 -5.90
C PRO A 213 1.45 -28.00 -7.07
N VAL A 214 0.40 -27.20 -6.80
CA VAL A 214 -0.27 -26.38 -7.84
C VAL A 214 0.53 -25.13 -8.15
N ARG A 215 1.20 -24.58 -7.14
CA ARG A 215 1.85 -23.26 -7.22
C ARG A 215 3.30 -23.31 -7.66
N HIS A 216 4.01 -24.40 -7.35
CA HIS A 216 5.43 -24.53 -7.61
C HIS A 216 5.71 -24.51 -9.13
N SER A 217 6.62 -23.63 -9.56
CA SER A 217 7.06 -23.51 -10.96
C SER A 217 5.95 -23.18 -11.98
N ASP A 218 4.82 -22.63 -11.52
CA ASP A 218 3.70 -22.26 -12.40
C ASP A 218 3.48 -20.75 -12.46
N LEU A 219 3.10 -20.28 -13.66
CA LEU A 219 2.70 -18.91 -13.96
C LEU A 219 1.38 -18.93 -14.72
N TYR A 220 0.36 -18.29 -14.17
CA TYR A 220 -0.95 -18.23 -14.81
C TYR A 220 -1.60 -16.84 -14.69
N SER A 221 -2.41 -16.48 -15.71
CA SER A 221 -3.25 -15.29 -15.66
C SER A 221 -4.58 -15.57 -14.96
N TYR A 222 -5.17 -14.55 -14.34
CA TYR A 222 -6.48 -14.64 -13.72
C TYR A 222 -7.23 -13.32 -13.88
N ASN A 223 -8.57 -13.36 -13.93
CA ASN A 223 -9.42 -12.17 -14.05
C ASN A 223 -8.94 -11.17 -15.12
N ALA A 224 -8.48 -11.68 -16.28
CA ALA A 224 -8.02 -10.84 -17.39
C ALA A 224 -9.12 -9.85 -17.80
N LEU A 225 -8.76 -8.55 -17.89
CA LEU A 225 -9.65 -7.42 -18.22
C LEU A 225 -10.81 -7.21 -17.22
N ALA A 226 -10.88 -8.00 -16.13
CA ALA A 226 -11.95 -7.95 -15.14
C ALA A 226 -11.42 -7.86 -13.70
N HIS A 227 -10.16 -7.49 -13.52
CA HIS A 227 -9.55 -7.42 -12.18
C HIS A 227 -10.10 -6.23 -11.38
N ARG A 228 -10.46 -6.48 -10.11
CA ARG A 228 -11.05 -5.49 -9.19
C ARG A 228 -10.21 -4.22 -8.97
N HIS A 229 -8.91 -4.22 -9.24
CA HIS A 229 -8.07 -3.03 -9.15
C HIS A 229 -8.18 -2.11 -10.40
N THR A 230 -8.77 -2.55 -11.52
CA THR A 230 -8.83 -1.72 -12.73
C THR A 230 -9.61 -0.42 -12.53
N PRO A 231 -10.82 -0.42 -11.92
CA PRO A 231 -11.55 0.82 -11.65
C PRO A 231 -10.81 1.75 -10.67
N GLU A 232 -10.12 1.18 -9.69
CA GLU A 232 -9.28 1.91 -8.74
C GLU A 232 -8.08 2.58 -9.43
N ILE A 233 -7.39 1.86 -10.32
CA ILE A 233 -6.29 2.40 -11.13
C ILE A 233 -6.78 3.59 -11.96
N ALA A 234 -7.89 3.44 -12.66
CA ALA A 234 -8.47 4.50 -13.49
C ALA A 234 -8.82 5.75 -12.67
N ALA A 235 -9.49 5.57 -11.53
CA ALA A 235 -9.88 6.67 -10.65
C ALA A 235 -8.67 7.42 -10.08
N CYS A 236 -7.69 6.69 -9.55
CA CYS A 236 -6.47 7.29 -8.98
C CYS A 236 -5.59 7.94 -10.06
N ALA A 237 -5.48 7.33 -11.25
CA ALA A 237 -4.73 7.91 -12.36
C ALA A 237 -5.37 9.21 -12.85
N LYS A 238 -6.71 9.25 -12.99
CA LYS A 238 -7.46 10.46 -13.35
C LYS A 238 -7.26 11.57 -12.30
N ALA A 239 -7.36 11.22 -11.00
CA ALA A 239 -7.16 12.19 -9.92
C ALA A 239 -5.73 12.76 -9.91
N ALA A 240 -4.72 11.95 -10.23
CA ALA A 240 -3.31 12.34 -10.19
C ALA A 240 -2.84 13.07 -11.47
N SER A 241 -3.36 12.69 -12.65
CA SER A 241 -2.91 13.23 -13.94
C SER A 241 -3.87 14.24 -14.57
N GLY A 242 -5.13 14.30 -14.13
CA GLY A 242 -6.20 15.05 -14.78
C GLY A 242 -6.73 14.38 -16.06
N VAL A 243 -6.16 13.25 -16.49
CA VAL A 243 -6.48 12.57 -17.74
C VAL A 243 -7.37 11.35 -17.47
N GLU A 244 -8.48 11.25 -18.18
CA GLU A 244 -9.29 10.03 -18.20
C GLU A 244 -8.66 9.03 -19.17
N ALA A 245 -8.30 7.85 -18.66
CA ALA A 245 -7.59 6.83 -19.42
C ALA A 245 -8.22 5.46 -19.24
N GLU A 246 -8.13 4.65 -20.29
CA GLU A 246 -8.54 3.25 -20.29
C GLU A 246 -7.34 2.36 -19.92
N PHE A 247 -7.60 1.35 -19.07
CA PHE A 247 -6.61 0.40 -18.60
C PHE A 247 -7.02 -1.04 -18.94
N ALA A 248 -6.36 -1.64 -19.90
CA ALA A 248 -6.51 -3.06 -20.24
C ALA A 248 -5.53 -3.90 -19.41
N PHE A 249 -5.99 -4.46 -18.29
CA PHE A 249 -5.13 -5.13 -17.32
C PHE A 249 -5.27 -6.65 -17.34
N VAL A 250 -4.12 -7.34 -17.49
CA VAL A 250 -3.99 -8.80 -17.36
C VAL A 250 -3.05 -9.12 -16.20
N PRO A 251 -3.59 -9.50 -15.02
CA PRO A 251 -2.79 -9.94 -13.90
C PRO A 251 -2.37 -11.40 -14.03
N HIS A 252 -1.17 -11.69 -13.52
CA HIS A 252 -0.62 -13.04 -13.44
C HIS A 252 -0.17 -13.33 -12.00
N SER A 253 -0.24 -14.59 -11.63
CA SER A 253 0.34 -15.11 -10.40
C SER A 253 1.63 -15.87 -10.74
N GLY A 254 2.78 -15.39 -10.25
CA GLY A 254 4.11 -15.93 -10.57
C GLY A 254 4.64 -16.89 -9.48
N PRO A 255 5.65 -17.74 -9.76
CA PRO A 255 6.15 -18.80 -8.88
C PRO A 255 7.12 -18.28 -7.79
N PHE A 256 6.79 -17.17 -7.15
CA PHE A 256 7.55 -16.57 -6.05
C PHE A 256 6.61 -16.06 -4.96
N ALA A 257 7.14 -15.84 -3.76
CA ALA A 257 6.32 -15.46 -2.62
C ALA A 257 5.95 -13.97 -2.62
N ARG A 258 6.91 -13.08 -2.85
CA ARG A 258 6.77 -11.63 -2.67
C ARG A 258 7.20 -10.86 -3.91
N GLY A 259 6.52 -9.75 -4.13
CA GLY A 259 6.83 -8.76 -5.14
C GLY A 259 5.83 -8.71 -6.28
N ILE A 260 5.88 -7.63 -7.02
CA ILE A 260 5.14 -7.40 -8.27
C ILE A 260 6.11 -6.91 -9.32
N HIS A 261 6.03 -7.49 -10.51
CA HIS A 261 6.59 -6.93 -11.74
C HIS A 261 5.43 -6.46 -12.62
N MET A 262 5.33 -5.16 -12.83
CA MET A 262 4.33 -4.53 -13.69
C MET A 262 4.99 -4.04 -14.98
N THR A 263 4.38 -4.34 -16.12
CA THR A 263 4.72 -3.75 -17.42
C THR A 263 3.51 -2.96 -17.92
N VAL A 264 3.70 -1.67 -18.17
CA VAL A 264 2.72 -0.78 -18.79
C VAL A 264 3.17 -0.43 -20.18
N GLN A 265 2.35 -0.75 -21.17
CA GLN A 265 2.59 -0.41 -22.57
C GLN A 265 1.58 0.63 -23.03
N ALA A 266 2.03 1.59 -23.85
CA ALA A 266 1.18 2.62 -24.40
C ALA A 266 1.74 3.13 -25.75
N ARG A 267 0.90 3.85 -26.47
CA ARG A 267 1.28 4.56 -27.71
C ARG A 267 1.69 5.99 -27.37
N LEU A 268 2.91 6.36 -27.70
CA LEU A 268 3.40 7.73 -27.59
C LEU A 268 2.65 8.65 -28.57
N LYS A 269 2.30 9.85 -28.15
CA LYS A 269 1.70 10.89 -29.01
C LYS A 269 2.68 11.35 -30.10
N ALA A 270 3.96 11.38 -29.79
CA ALA A 270 5.05 11.66 -30.72
C ALA A 270 6.17 10.62 -30.55
N PRO A 271 6.94 10.28 -31.59
CA PRO A 271 8.09 9.39 -31.45
C PRO A 271 9.09 9.92 -30.43
N ALA A 272 9.57 9.02 -29.58
CA ALA A 272 10.62 9.30 -28.61
C ALA A 272 11.57 8.11 -28.47
N ASP A 273 12.80 8.39 -28.07
CA ASP A 273 13.77 7.35 -27.70
C ASP A 273 13.66 7.01 -26.20
N THR A 274 14.31 5.94 -25.81
CA THR A 274 14.37 5.45 -24.44
C THR A 274 14.93 6.51 -23.47
N ALA A 275 15.98 7.23 -23.86
CA ALA A 275 16.65 8.20 -23.00
C ALA A 275 15.71 9.34 -22.63
N ARG A 276 14.91 9.85 -23.58
CA ARG A 276 13.90 10.88 -23.32
C ARG A 276 12.84 10.42 -22.34
N VAL A 277 12.31 9.20 -22.49
CA VAL A 277 11.29 8.68 -21.57
C VAL A 277 11.87 8.48 -20.17
N ILE A 278 13.08 7.91 -20.04
CA ILE A 278 13.75 7.74 -18.75
C ILE A 278 14.00 9.09 -18.07
N SER A 279 14.46 10.10 -18.83
CA SER A 279 14.64 11.45 -18.32
C SER A 279 13.35 12.06 -17.78
N ALA A 280 12.25 11.91 -18.51
CA ALA A 280 10.93 12.38 -18.08
C ALA A 280 10.46 11.68 -16.78
N LEU A 281 10.63 10.37 -16.66
CA LEU A 281 10.30 9.64 -15.43
C LEU A 281 11.16 10.11 -14.24
N ARG A 282 12.47 10.37 -14.46
CA ARG A 282 13.38 10.91 -13.42
C ARG A 282 12.97 12.30 -12.97
N GLU A 283 12.58 13.16 -13.88
CA GLU A 283 12.08 14.49 -13.59
C GLU A 283 10.80 14.43 -12.75
N PHE A 284 9.84 13.62 -13.17
CA PHE A 284 8.55 13.46 -12.48
C PHE A 284 8.76 12.98 -11.04
N TYR A 285 9.64 12.00 -10.82
CA TYR A 285 9.91 11.41 -9.50
C TYR A 285 11.09 12.01 -8.75
N ALA A 286 11.61 13.16 -9.15
CA ALA A 286 12.81 13.77 -8.54
C ALA A 286 12.68 14.02 -7.03
N ARG A 287 11.46 14.18 -6.51
CA ARG A 287 11.17 14.38 -5.08
C ARG A 287 10.57 13.15 -4.39
N ALA A 288 10.39 12.04 -5.08
CA ALA A 288 9.79 10.82 -4.52
C ALA A 288 10.88 9.94 -3.91
N PRO A 289 11.03 9.90 -2.57
CA PRO A 289 12.20 9.28 -1.93
C PRO A 289 12.27 7.76 -2.14
N PHE A 290 11.16 7.13 -2.48
CA PHE A 290 11.08 5.68 -2.65
C PHE A 290 10.98 5.24 -4.11
N VAL A 291 11.01 6.16 -5.07
CA VAL A 291 10.95 5.82 -6.50
C VAL A 291 12.33 6.01 -7.13
N ARG A 292 12.87 4.94 -7.69
CA ARG A 292 14.16 4.95 -8.39
C ARG A 292 13.98 4.57 -9.85
N VAL A 293 14.34 5.49 -10.75
CA VAL A 293 14.35 5.23 -12.19
C VAL A 293 15.75 4.77 -12.61
N THR A 294 15.84 3.54 -13.13
CA THR A 294 17.07 2.86 -13.52
C THR A 294 17.22 2.79 -15.05
N ASP A 295 18.46 2.70 -15.55
CA ASP A 295 18.71 2.50 -16.98
C ASP A 295 18.56 1.04 -17.42
N SER A 296 18.66 0.09 -16.47
CA SER A 296 18.44 -1.33 -16.69
C SER A 296 17.05 -1.78 -16.27
N ALA A 297 16.58 -2.89 -16.83
CA ALA A 297 15.31 -3.50 -16.45
C ALA A 297 15.28 -3.84 -14.94
N PRO A 298 14.26 -3.40 -14.18
CA PRO A 298 14.20 -3.62 -12.75
C PRO A 298 13.87 -5.08 -12.42
N ARG A 299 14.33 -5.56 -11.27
CA ARG A 299 14.14 -6.93 -10.81
C ARG A 299 13.40 -6.95 -9.47
N VAL A 300 12.47 -7.89 -9.30
CA VAL A 300 11.68 -8.02 -8.07
C VAL A 300 12.57 -8.18 -6.83
N LYS A 301 13.67 -8.94 -6.92
CA LYS A 301 14.60 -9.14 -5.80
C LYS A 301 15.31 -7.87 -5.34
N ASP A 302 15.41 -6.85 -6.20
CA ASP A 302 16.07 -5.57 -5.85
C ASP A 302 15.19 -4.71 -4.90
N VAL A 303 13.89 -5.04 -4.77
CA VAL A 303 12.93 -4.29 -3.95
C VAL A 303 12.20 -5.15 -2.91
N ALA A 304 12.30 -6.48 -2.98
CA ALA A 304 11.61 -7.38 -2.05
C ALA A 304 11.92 -7.01 -0.59
N THR A 305 10.89 -6.96 0.26
CA THR A 305 10.93 -6.54 1.67
C THR A 305 11.24 -5.06 1.95
N SER A 306 11.44 -4.23 0.91
CA SER A 306 11.69 -2.80 1.05
C SER A 306 10.50 -1.93 0.63
N ASN A 307 10.52 -0.64 0.97
CA ASN A 307 9.52 0.32 0.50
C ASN A 307 9.90 0.98 -0.84
N TYR A 308 10.98 0.55 -1.47
CA TYR A 308 11.41 1.11 -2.76
C TYR A 308 10.60 0.55 -3.93
N ALA A 309 10.41 1.39 -4.94
CA ALA A 309 9.92 1.03 -6.26
C ALA A 309 11.02 1.31 -7.27
N HIS A 310 11.37 0.35 -8.11
CA HIS A 310 12.29 0.57 -9.22
C HIS A 310 11.53 0.60 -10.53
N LEU A 311 11.82 1.62 -11.35
CA LEU A 311 11.24 1.81 -12.68
C LEU A 311 12.32 1.86 -13.74
N SER A 312 11.98 1.38 -14.94
CA SER A 312 12.72 1.62 -16.16
C SER A 312 11.77 1.69 -17.34
N ALA A 313 12.24 2.21 -18.46
CA ALA A 313 11.44 2.30 -19.68
C ALA A 313 12.25 1.91 -20.90
N VAL A 314 11.55 1.46 -21.94
CA VAL A 314 12.08 1.29 -23.29
C VAL A 314 11.09 1.93 -24.28
N ALA A 315 11.58 2.68 -25.23
CA ALA A 315 10.76 3.26 -26.29
C ALA A 315 11.35 2.92 -27.67
N SER A 316 10.48 2.61 -28.61
CA SER A 316 10.80 2.35 -30.01
C SER A 316 9.70 2.92 -30.92
N GLY A 317 10.06 3.90 -31.73
CA GLY A 317 9.09 4.62 -32.56
C GLY A 317 8.01 5.28 -31.73
N ARG A 318 6.76 4.85 -31.87
CA ARG A 318 5.62 5.34 -31.07
C ARG A 318 5.15 4.36 -30.00
N THR A 319 5.95 3.36 -29.66
CA THR A 319 5.62 2.42 -28.59
C THR A 319 6.53 2.65 -27.40
N VAL A 320 5.94 2.72 -26.20
CA VAL A 320 6.66 2.76 -24.93
C VAL A 320 6.25 1.59 -24.06
N ALA A 321 7.21 1.02 -23.35
CA ALA A 321 6.98 0.08 -22.24
C ALA A 321 7.68 0.61 -20.99
N VAL A 322 6.92 0.79 -19.92
CA VAL A 322 7.45 1.13 -18.58
C VAL A 322 7.32 -0.09 -17.69
N MET A 323 8.44 -0.53 -17.13
CA MET A 323 8.49 -1.60 -16.13
C MET A 323 8.59 -0.98 -14.74
N CYS A 324 7.80 -1.49 -13.81
CA CYS A 324 7.82 -1.11 -12.40
C CYS A 324 7.84 -2.35 -11.52
N VAL A 325 8.77 -2.40 -10.56
CA VAL A 325 8.79 -3.46 -9.54
C VAL A 325 8.60 -2.87 -8.15
N VAL A 326 7.78 -3.54 -7.34
CA VAL A 326 7.52 -3.20 -5.93
C VAL A 326 7.42 -4.48 -5.10
N ASP A 327 7.61 -4.38 -3.79
CA ASP A 327 7.16 -5.43 -2.88
C ASP A 327 5.66 -5.27 -2.60
N ASN A 328 4.87 -6.31 -2.87
CA ASN A 328 3.41 -6.28 -2.75
C ASN A 328 2.90 -6.13 -1.32
N LEU A 329 3.67 -6.59 -0.32
CA LEU A 329 3.32 -6.48 1.09
C LEU A 329 3.89 -5.21 1.75
N ASN A 330 4.96 -4.63 1.17
CA ASN A 330 5.60 -3.43 1.69
C ASN A 330 5.14 -2.18 0.91
N LYS A 331 5.81 -1.76 -0.16
CA LYS A 331 5.40 -0.58 -0.96
C LYS A 331 3.95 -0.67 -1.43
N GLY A 332 3.50 -1.86 -1.82
CA GLY A 332 2.13 -2.14 -2.26
C GLY A 332 1.09 -2.23 -1.12
N ALA A 333 1.49 -2.14 0.16
CA ALA A 333 0.60 -2.30 1.31
C ALA A 333 1.15 -1.63 2.58
N ALA A 334 1.80 -2.38 3.49
CA ALA A 334 2.22 -1.93 4.82
C ALA A 334 3.19 -0.74 4.77
N GLY A 335 4.21 -0.79 3.93
CA GLY A 335 5.19 0.28 3.82
C GLY A 335 4.60 1.56 3.21
N GLY A 336 3.74 1.42 2.18
CA GLY A 336 2.99 2.55 1.64
C GLY A 336 2.05 3.18 2.67
N ALA A 337 1.44 2.38 3.54
CA ALA A 337 0.61 2.87 4.63
C ALA A 337 1.42 3.62 5.70
N VAL A 338 2.60 3.11 6.08
CA VAL A 338 3.52 3.80 7.01
C VAL A 338 4.03 5.10 6.38
N GLN A 339 4.36 5.12 5.10
CA GLN A 339 4.76 6.31 4.35
C GLN A 339 3.66 7.39 4.41
N TRP A 340 2.40 7.03 4.20
CA TRP A 340 1.25 7.93 4.36
C TRP A 340 1.10 8.42 5.79
N MET A 341 1.22 7.51 6.77
CA MET A 341 1.08 7.88 8.18
C MET A 341 2.18 8.87 8.61
N ASN A 342 3.40 8.70 8.11
CA ASN A 342 4.48 9.67 8.30
C ASN A 342 4.07 11.06 7.79
N ARG A 343 3.52 11.15 6.57
CA ARG A 343 3.04 12.42 6.01
C ARG A 343 1.90 13.04 6.81
N ILE A 344 0.93 12.23 7.25
CA ILE A 344 -0.22 12.69 8.06
C ILE A 344 0.24 13.33 9.36
N TYR A 345 1.28 12.79 9.98
CA TYR A 345 1.84 13.32 11.23
C TYR A 345 2.96 14.35 11.01
N GLY A 346 3.25 14.77 9.78
CA GLY A 346 4.32 15.72 9.48
C GLY A 346 5.73 15.21 9.80
N LEU A 347 5.89 13.88 9.86
CA LEU A 347 7.19 13.22 10.03
C LEU A 347 7.93 13.16 8.68
N PRO A 348 9.27 12.97 8.70
CA PRO A 348 9.98 12.63 7.47
C PRO A 348 9.34 11.41 6.80
N GLU A 349 8.96 11.54 5.53
CA GLU A 349 8.25 10.49 4.77
C GLU A 349 9.02 9.16 4.78
N THR A 350 10.34 9.23 4.91
CA THR A 350 11.26 8.09 4.95
C THR A 350 11.43 7.44 6.33
N ALA A 351 10.86 8.02 7.40
CA ALA A 351 11.04 7.49 8.75
C ALA A 351 10.62 6.01 8.85
N GLY A 352 11.50 5.16 9.36
CA GLY A 352 11.29 3.72 9.54
C GLY A 352 11.23 2.89 8.26
N LEU A 353 11.48 3.47 7.06
CA LEU A 353 11.26 2.81 5.77
C LEU A 353 12.52 2.69 4.88
N THR A 354 13.67 3.15 5.33
CA THR A 354 14.89 3.23 4.49
C THR A 354 15.67 1.92 4.35
N THR A 355 15.23 0.85 5.00
CA THR A 355 15.90 -0.46 4.90
C THR A 355 15.86 -0.99 3.46
N PRO A 356 17.01 -1.26 2.83
CA PRO A 356 17.05 -1.80 1.47
C PRO A 356 16.59 -3.26 1.43
N ALA A 357 16.36 -3.75 0.22
CA ALA A 357 16.10 -5.17 0.00
C ALA A 357 17.36 -6.01 0.29
N PRO A 358 17.22 -7.26 0.78
CA PRO A 358 18.35 -8.14 1.05
C PRO A 358 19.00 -8.70 -0.23
N GLY A 359 18.34 -8.66 -1.37
CA GLY A 359 18.88 -9.00 -2.70
C GLY A 359 18.82 -10.48 -3.07
N TRP A 360 18.99 -11.40 -2.14
CA TRP A 360 19.11 -12.85 -2.41
C TRP A 360 18.04 -13.69 -1.69
N THR A 361 16.79 -13.25 -1.72
CA THR A 361 15.64 -13.95 -1.15
C THR A 361 14.85 -14.74 -2.19
#